data_0b735abf686693926ddc4ef3ef955ef4
#
_entry.id   0b735abf686693926ddc4ef3ef955ef4
#
_cell.length_a   1.000
_cell.length_b   1.000
_cell.length_c   1.000
_cell.angle_alpha   90.00
_cell.angle_beta   90.00
_cell.angle_gamma   90.00
#
_symmetry.space_group_name_H-M   'P 1'
#
loop_
_entity.id
_entity.type
_entity.pdbx_description
1 polymer ?
#
loop_
_entity_poly.entity_id
_entity_poly.type
_entity_poly.pdbx_seq_one_letter_code
_entity_poly.pdbx_strand_id
1 'polypeptide(L)'
;SYARSHTVARISDVDLLAIRTAGLNRIHIGLESGSDKVLKIVKKGVTKEIHIKAGQKAKKAGFELSEYVMPGLGGVSLSREHALETADALNQINPDFIRLRSLSIPENTGLCDDYKSGLFEKGNDLITAKEILLFIENLNNITSYVISDHILNLFEDVEGKLPQDKE
;
A
#
# COMPACT_ATOMS: atom_id res chain seq x y z
N SER A 1 -5.85 -9.08 12.26
CA SER A 1 -6.17 -7.76 12.82
C SER A 1 -5.63 -6.65 11.91
N TYR A 2 -6.17 -5.43 12.06
CA TYR A 2 -5.61 -4.23 11.42
C TYR A 2 -4.59 -3.57 12.34
N ALA A 3 -3.51 -3.05 11.75
CA ALA A 3 -2.46 -2.34 12.48
C ALA A 3 -2.00 -1.11 11.71
N ARG A 4 -1.46 -0.13 12.43
CA ARG A 4 -0.81 1.04 11.82
C ARG A 4 0.71 0.82 11.77
N SER A 5 1.35 1.16 10.66
CA SER A 5 2.81 1.05 10.49
C SER A 5 3.59 1.69 11.63
N HIS A 6 3.19 2.90 12.02
CA HIS A 6 3.79 3.61 13.15
C HIS A 6 3.73 2.82 14.47
N THR A 7 2.65 2.11 14.74
CA THR A 7 2.51 1.27 15.93
C THR A 7 3.44 0.06 15.85
N VAL A 8 3.38 -0.68 14.74
CA VAL A 8 4.22 -1.87 14.53
C VAL A 8 5.72 -1.53 14.57
N ALA A 9 6.12 -0.41 13.96
CA ALA A 9 7.52 0.04 13.95
C ALA A 9 8.07 0.33 15.35
N ARG A 10 7.22 0.67 16.33
CA ARG A 10 7.61 1.01 17.71
C ARG A 10 7.55 -0.16 18.69
N ILE A 11 6.70 -1.15 18.46
CA ILE A 11 6.62 -2.36 19.31
C ILE A 11 7.99 -3.06 19.27
N SER A 12 8.46 -3.58 20.40
CA SER A 12 9.70 -4.34 20.46
C SER A 12 9.59 -5.65 19.65
N ASP A 13 10.70 -6.18 19.16
CA ASP A 13 10.69 -7.48 18.43
C ASP A 13 10.22 -8.62 19.37
N VAL A 14 10.55 -8.53 20.66
CA VAL A 14 10.11 -9.50 21.69
C VAL A 14 8.59 -9.47 21.84
N ASP A 15 8.00 -8.29 21.94
CA ASP A 15 6.54 -8.14 22.08
C ASP A 15 5.80 -8.57 20.81
N LEU A 16 6.33 -8.25 19.61
CA LEU A 16 5.74 -8.72 18.36
C LEU A 16 5.75 -10.25 18.29
N LEU A 17 6.85 -10.89 18.70
CA LEU A 17 6.94 -12.35 18.76
C LEU A 17 5.95 -12.92 19.79
N ALA A 18 5.81 -12.30 20.96
CA ALA A 18 4.84 -12.71 21.98
C ALA A 18 3.40 -12.63 21.46
N ILE A 19 3.04 -11.54 20.79
CA ILE A 19 1.72 -11.36 20.15
C ILE A 19 1.48 -12.45 19.09
N ARG A 20 2.49 -12.74 18.26
CA ARG A 20 2.40 -13.79 17.26
C ARG A 20 2.19 -15.17 17.89
N THR A 21 2.95 -15.48 18.96
CA THR A 21 2.87 -16.74 19.69
C THR A 21 1.53 -16.88 20.43
N ALA A 22 0.94 -15.78 20.90
CA ALA A 22 -0.39 -15.77 21.50
C ALA A 22 -1.54 -16.05 20.51
N GLY A 23 -1.25 -16.22 19.21
CA GLY A 23 -2.21 -16.68 18.21
C GLY A 23 -2.65 -15.62 17.18
N LEU A 24 -2.13 -14.39 17.22
CA LEU A 24 -2.39 -13.43 16.16
C LEU A 24 -1.55 -13.81 14.92
N ASN A 25 -2.19 -14.37 13.91
CA ASN A 25 -1.49 -14.91 12.74
C ASN A 25 -1.29 -13.92 11.61
N ARG A 26 -2.32 -13.09 11.33
CA ARG A 26 -2.34 -12.17 10.18
C ARG A 26 -2.58 -10.73 10.64
N ILE A 27 -1.80 -9.82 10.06
CA ILE A 27 -2.00 -8.39 10.23
C ILE A 27 -2.16 -7.70 8.87
N HIS A 28 -3.03 -6.69 8.85
CA HIS A 28 -3.28 -5.85 7.69
C HIS A 28 -2.78 -4.45 8.00
N ILE A 29 -1.92 -3.92 7.14
CA ILE A 29 -1.38 -2.57 7.27
C ILE A 29 -1.75 -1.76 6.03
N GLY A 30 -2.19 -0.53 6.22
CA GLY A 30 -2.40 0.41 5.13
C GLY A 30 -1.11 1.13 4.81
N LEU A 31 -0.34 0.64 3.84
CA LEU A 31 0.77 1.38 3.24
C LEU A 31 0.24 2.57 2.45
N GLU A 32 -0.77 2.34 1.63
CA GLU A 32 -1.47 3.24 0.71
C GLU A 32 -0.55 3.80 -0.39
N SER A 33 0.64 4.27 -0.04
CA SER A 33 1.68 4.80 -0.93
C SER A 33 3.07 4.59 -0.34
N GLY A 34 4.06 4.38 -1.20
CA GLY A 34 5.48 4.45 -0.86
C GLY A 34 6.10 5.83 -1.11
N SER A 35 5.36 6.79 -1.70
CA SER A 35 5.87 8.14 -1.91
C SER A 35 5.62 9.03 -0.69
N ASP A 36 6.70 9.56 -0.10
CA ASP A 36 6.61 10.51 1.02
C ASP A 36 5.84 11.79 0.65
N LYS A 37 5.89 12.21 -0.62
CA LYS A 37 5.10 13.37 -1.09
C LYS A 37 3.60 13.05 -1.06
N VAL A 38 3.21 11.87 -1.56
CA VAL A 38 1.81 11.43 -1.54
C VAL A 38 1.33 11.26 -0.11
N LEU A 39 2.12 10.57 0.74
CA LEU A 39 1.81 10.38 2.17
C LEU A 39 1.62 11.72 2.90
N LYS A 40 2.39 12.74 2.54
CA LYS A 40 2.26 14.10 3.10
C LYS A 40 0.97 14.80 2.64
N ILE A 41 0.61 14.69 1.35
CA ILE A 41 -0.63 15.26 0.80
C ILE A 41 -1.84 14.70 1.55
N VAL A 42 -1.90 13.39 1.72
CA VAL A 42 -3.03 12.72 2.39
C VAL A 42 -2.90 12.71 3.92
N LYS A 43 -1.90 13.40 4.46
CA LYS A 43 -1.65 13.51 5.92
C LYS A 43 -1.62 12.16 6.63
N LYS A 44 -0.99 11.15 6.01
CA LYS A 44 -0.91 9.78 6.54
C LYS A 44 -0.18 9.71 7.89
N GLY A 45 0.74 10.64 8.16
CA GLY A 45 1.48 10.74 9.42
C GLY A 45 2.60 9.73 9.58
N VAL A 46 3.05 9.10 8.49
CA VAL A 46 4.20 8.18 8.46
C VAL A 46 5.01 8.42 7.18
N THR A 47 6.24 7.93 7.15
CA THR A 47 7.13 7.96 5.99
C THR A 47 7.25 6.57 5.37
N LYS A 48 7.74 6.51 4.13
CA LYS A 48 8.11 5.27 3.44
C LYS A 48 9.03 4.39 4.31
N GLU A 49 10.03 4.99 4.93
CA GLU A 49 10.97 4.28 5.81
C GLU A 49 10.28 3.60 7.00
N ILE A 50 9.31 4.29 7.64
CA ILE A 50 8.53 3.74 8.74
C ILE A 50 7.64 2.58 8.25
N HIS A 51 7.08 2.67 7.06
CA HIS A 51 6.33 1.57 6.45
C HIS A 51 7.23 0.35 6.22
N ILE A 52 8.39 0.53 5.59
CA ILE A 52 9.35 -0.54 5.34
C ILE A 52 9.78 -1.20 6.66
N LYS A 53 10.17 -0.41 7.65
CA LYS A 53 10.55 -0.92 8.99
C LYS A 53 9.42 -1.73 9.62
N ALA A 54 8.17 -1.24 9.57
CA ALA A 54 7.02 -1.93 10.15
C ALA A 54 6.77 -3.27 9.46
N GLY A 55 6.76 -3.29 8.12
CA GLY A 55 6.56 -4.50 7.35
C GLY A 55 7.64 -5.54 7.59
N GLN A 56 8.91 -5.14 7.57
CA GLN A 56 10.04 -6.03 7.85
C GLN A 56 9.99 -6.60 9.28
N LYS A 57 9.62 -5.81 10.28
CA LYS A 57 9.44 -6.29 11.67
C LYS A 57 8.30 -7.29 11.77
N ALA A 58 7.17 -7.03 11.10
CA ALA A 58 6.04 -7.93 11.06
C ALA A 58 6.43 -9.29 10.42
N LYS A 59 7.10 -9.26 9.28
CA LYS A 59 7.60 -10.47 8.60
C LYS A 59 8.61 -11.21 9.46
N LYS A 60 9.56 -10.53 10.08
CA LYS A 60 10.55 -11.13 11.00
C LYS A 60 9.91 -11.82 12.19
N ALA A 61 8.82 -11.27 12.73
CA ALA A 61 8.06 -11.88 13.83
C ALA A 61 7.19 -13.06 13.39
N GLY A 62 7.11 -13.36 12.08
CA GLY A 62 6.38 -14.49 11.52
C GLY A 62 4.88 -14.21 11.29
N PHE A 63 4.46 -12.97 11.25
CA PHE A 63 3.10 -12.62 10.81
C PHE A 63 2.93 -12.86 9.32
N GLU A 64 1.75 -13.32 8.94
CA GLU A 64 1.26 -13.17 7.59
C GLU A 64 0.84 -11.71 7.40
N LEU A 65 1.52 -11.02 6.49
CA LEU A 65 1.38 -9.57 6.28
C LEU A 65 0.59 -9.27 5.01
N SER A 66 -0.43 -8.45 5.16
CA SER A 66 -1.19 -7.89 4.05
C SER A 66 -1.05 -6.37 4.02
N GLU A 67 -0.52 -5.84 2.91
CA GLU A 67 -0.39 -4.39 2.70
C GLU A 67 -1.45 -3.88 1.72
N TYR A 68 -2.13 -2.80 2.11
CA TYR A 68 -3.06 -2.11 1.22
C TYR A 68 -2.31 -1.03 0.44
N VAL A 69 -2.61 -0.96 -0.86
CA VAL A 69 -2.13 0.07 -1.79
C VAL A 69 -3.34 0.76 -2.40
N MET A 70 -3.25 2.07 -2.56
CA MET A 70 -4.36 2.86 -3.11
C MET A 70 -3.97 3.51 -4.45
N PRO A 71 -4.13 2.82 -5.59
CA PRO A 71 -3.87 3.41 -6.91
C PRO A 71 -4.66 4.69 -7.11
N GLY A 72 -4.02 5.67 -7.74
CA GLY A 72 -4.59 7.00 -7.97
C GLY A 72 -4.38 8.00 -6.83
N LEU A 73 -3.85 7.57 -5.67
CA LEU A 73 -3.68 8.44 -4.49
C LEU A 73 -2.71 9.60 -4.73
N GLY A 74 -1.79 9.47 -5.70
CA GLY A 74 -0.89 10.54 -6.14
C GLY A 74 -1.52 11.58 -7.06
N GLY A 75 -2.78 11.37 -7.46
CA GLY A 75 -3.40 12.17 -8.51
C GLY A 75 -2.65 12.06 -9.84
N VAL A 76 -2.98 12.91 -10.80
CA VAL A 76 -2.32 12.92 -12.12
C VAL A 76 -0.83 13.25 -11.99
N SER A 77 -0.50 14.25 -11.20
CA SER A 77 0.86 14.82 -11.12
C SER A 77 1.90 13.89 -10.50
N LEU A 78 1.50 13.04 -9.55
CA LEU A 78 2.40 12.12 -8.84
C LEU A 78 2.15 10.64 -9.15
N SER A 79 1.30 10.32 -10.13
CA SER A 79 0.93 8.94 -10.47
C SER A 79 2.15 8.06 -10.73
N ARG A 80 3.10 8.51 -11.56
CA ARG A 80 4.35 7.77 -11.83
C ARG A 80 5.21 7.59 -10.57
N GLU A 81 5.41 8.65 -9.78
CA GLU A 81 6.19 8.57 -8.54
C GLU A 81 5.52 7.63 -7.55
N HIS A 82 4.19 7.73 -7.40
CA HIS A 82 3.40 6.86 -6.55
C HIS A 82 3.62 5.39 -6.91
N ALA A 83 3.51 5.01 -8.17
CA ALA A 83 3.71 3.64 -8.63
C ALA A 83 5.11 3.11 -8.29
N LEU A 84 6.16 3.86 -8.67
CA LEU A 84 7.55 3.42 -8.50
C LEU A 84 7.98 3.34 -7.04
N GLU A 85 7.68 4.38 -6.25
CA GLU A 85 8.04 4.41 -4.83
C GLU A 85 7.26 3.38 -4.00
N THR A 86 6.01 3.07 -4.39
CA THR A 86 5.22 2.04 -3.75
C THR A 86 5.75 0.65 -4.07
N ALA A 87 6.11 0.40 -5.32
CA ALA A 87 6.75 -0.86 -5.71
C ALA A 87 8.08 -1.06 -4.97
N ASP A 88 8.93 -0.02 -4.89
CA ASP A 88 10.18 -0.10 -4.15
C ASP A 88 9.99 -0.40 -2.66
N ALA A 89 9.03 0.25 -2.00
CA ALA A 89 8.71 -0.05 -0.61
C ALA A 89 8.28 -1.51 -0.41
N LEU A 90 7.41 -2.03 -1.29
CA LEU A 90 6.92 -3.40 -1.20
C LEU A 90 7.99 -4.43 -1.56
N ASN A 91 8.89 -4.14 -2.50
CA ASN A 91 10.05 -4.97 -2.80
C ASN A 91 10.95 -5.16 -1.56
N GLN A 92 11.08 -4.12 -0.73
CA GLN A 92 11.87 -4.19 0.51
C GLN A 92 11.13 -4.90 1.64
N ILE A 93 9.79 -4.88 1.66
CA ILE A 93 8.95 -5.51 2.68
C ILE A 93 8.72 -6.99 2.37
N ASN A 94 8.44 -7.33 1.11
CA ASN A 94 7.97 -8.62 0.62
C ASN A 94 6.78 -9.15 1.44
N PRO A 95 5.62 -8.46 1.45
CA PRO A 95 4.44 -8.91 2.17
C PRO A 95 3.87 -10.18 1.54
N ASP A 96 3.02 -10.93 2.27
CA ASP A 96 2.34 -12.11 1.72
C ASP A 96 1.24 -11.72 0.74
N PHE A 97 0.55 -10.59 1.03
CA PHE A 97 -0.52 -10.06 0.17
C PHE A 97 -0.33 -8.57 -0.09
N ILE A 98 -0.55 -8.17 -1.32
CA ILE A 98 -0.69 -6.79 -1.76
C ILE A 98 -2.14 -6.61 -2.21
N ARG A 99 -2.89 -5.76 -1.49
CA ARG A 99 -4.31 -5.55 -1.77
C ARG A 99 -4.54 -4.16 -2.35
N LEU A 100 -5.04 -4.12 -3.56
CA LEU A 100 -5.40 -2.86 -4.21
C LEU A 100 -6.74 -2.34 -3.67
N ARG A 101 -6.84 -1.02 -3.53
CA ARG A 101 -8.06 -0.31 -3.15
C ARG A 101 -8.20 0.92 -4.03
N SER A 102 -9.24 1.00 -4.83
CA SER A 102 -9.50 2.17 -5.67
C SER A 102 -9.66 3.44 -4.83
N LEU A 103 -9.06 4.54 -5.28
CA LEU A 103 -9.18 5.82 -4.61
C LEU A 103 -10.65 6.29 -4.60
N SER A 104 -11.20 6.40 -3.41
CA SER A 104 -12.43 7.15 -3.13
C SER A 104 -12.07 8.43 -2.39
N ILE A 105 -12.67 9.56 -2.77
CA ILE A 105 -12.47 10.85 -2.11
C ILE A 105 -13.73 11.16 -1.29
N PRO A 106 -13.77 10.81 0.01
CA PRO A 106 -14.93 11.05 0.84
C PRO A 106 -15.14 12.55 1.05
N GLU A 107 -16.40 12.97 1.13
CA GLU A 107 -16.74 14.33 1.55
C GLU A 107 -16.18 14.64 2.95
N ASN A 108 -15.95 15.90 3.23
CA ASN A 108 -15.41 16.38 4.50
C ASN A 108 -13.98 15.89 4.83
N THR A 109 -13.17 15.62 3.81
CA THR A 109 -11.74 15.35 3.93
C THR A 109 -10.90 16.45 3.30
N GLY A 110 -9.69 16.68 3.81
CA GLY A 110 -8.77 17.67 3.20
C GLY A 110 -8.48 17.36 1.74
N LEU A 111 -8.42 16.09 1.35
CA LEU A 111 -8.24 15.70 -0.05
C LEU A 111 -9.45 16.10 -0.93
N CYS A 112 -10.66 16.08 -0.35
CA CYS A 112 -11.86 16.56 -1.06
C CYS A 112 -11.82 18.07 -1.27
N ASP A 113 -11.32 18.82 -0.29
CA ASP A 113 -11.14 20.26 -0.40
C ASP A 113 -10.10 20.60 -1.47
N ASP A 114 -8.97 19.88 -1.48
CA ASP A 114 -7.92 20.02 -2.50
C ASP A 114 -8.44 19.64 -3.90
N TYR A 115 -9.27 18.60 -4.01
CA TYR A 115 -9.91 18.22 -5.27
C TYR A 115 -10.88 19.28 -5.78
N LYS A 116 -11.75 19.81 -4.91
CA LYS A 116 -12.71 20.85 -5.27
C LYS A 116 -12.04 22.18 -5.64
N SER A 117 -10.91 22.49 -5.05
CA SER A 117 -10.14 23.72 -5.35
C SER A 117 -9.18 23.56 -6.54
N GLY A 118 -9.04 22.36 -7.11
CA GLY A 118 -8.12 22.09 -8.22
C GLY A 118 -6.66 21.89 -7.80
N LEU A 119 -6.35 21.83 -6.51
CA LEU A 119 -5.01 21.52 -6.00
C LEU A 119 -4.67 20.03 -6.14
N PHE A 120 -5.67 19.16 -6.14
CA PHE A 120 -5.54 17.75 -6.43
C PHE A 120 -6.36 17.39 -7.67
N GLU A 121 -5.70 16.84 -8.68
CA GLU A 121 -6.36 16.35 -9.89
C GLU A 121 -6.44 14.83 -9.84
N LYS A 122 -7.66 14.29 -9.71
CA LYS A 122 -7.89 12.83 -9.72
C LYS A 122 -7.65 12.30 -11.14
N GLY A 123 -6.83 11.26 -11.27
CA GLY A 123 -6.65 10.54 -12.53
C GLY A 123 -7.96 9.86 -13.00
N ASN A 124 -8.15 9.78 -14.31
CA ASN A 124 -9.18 8.95 -14.91
C ASN A 124 -8.76 7.46 -14.91
N ASP A 125 -9.67 6.59 -15.36
CA ASP A 125 -9.47 5.13 -15.37
C ASP A 125 -8.22 4.72 -16.15
N LEU A 126 -7.95 5.36 -17.28
CA LEU A 126 -6.76 5.05 -18.11
C LEU A 126 -5.46 5.43 -17.38
N ILE A 127 -5.43 6.55 -16.68
CA ILE A 127 -4.27 6.96 -15.88
C ILE A 127 -4.06 5.96 -14.74
N THR A 128 -5.13 5.57 -14.05
CA THR A 128 -5.07 4.58 -12.96
C THR A 128 -4.62 3.20 -13.47
N ALA A 129 -5.11 2.76 -14.64
CA ALA A 129 -4.67 1.51 -15.26
C ALA A 129 -3.16 1.53 -15.58
N LYS A 130 -2.67 2.62 -16.17
CA LYS A 130 -1.24 2.79 -16.46
C LYS A 130 -0.39 2.83 -15.19
N GLU A 131 -0.89 3.42 -14.13
CA GLU A 131 -0.24 3.45 -12.83
C GLU A 131 -0.12 2.04 -12.24
N ILE A 132 -1.22 1.26 -12.27
CA ILE A 132 -1.23 -0.13 -11.79
C ILE A 132 -0.26 -0.99 -12.62
N LEU A 133 -0.27 -0.85 -13.95
CA LEU A 133 0.66 -1.56 -14.83
C LEU A 133 2.11 -1.24 -14.46
N LEU A 134 2.46 0.05 -14.37
CA LEU A 134 3.80 0.49 -14.00
C LEU A 134 4.21 -0.02 -12.61
N PHE A 135 3.28 -0.02 -11.68
CA PHE A 135 3.47 -0.56 -10.34
C PHE A 135 3.82 -2.06 -10.39
N ILE A 136 3.01 -2.87 -11.08
CA ILE A 136 3.22 -4.33 -11.20
C ILE A 136 4.54 -4.63 -11.91
N GLU A 137 4.85 -3.94 -13.02
CA GLU A 137 6.11 -4.08 -13.76
C GLU A 137 7.35 -3.85 -12.87
N ASN A 138 7.23 -3.03 -11.83
CA ASN A 138 8.32 -2.70 -10.91
C ASN A 138 8.31 -3.52 -9.61
N LEU A 139 7.38 -4.43 -9.42
CA LEU A 139 7.42 -5.43 -8.33
C LEU A 139 8.45 -6.51 -8.69
N ASN A 140 9.60 -6.52 -8.02
CA ASN A 140 10.72 -7.41 -8.32
C ASN A 140 11.22 -8.13 -7.06
N ASN A 141 11.65 -9.37 -7.23
CA ASN A 141 12.23 -10.19 -6.16
C ASN A 141 11.29 -10.39 -4.96
N ILE A 142 9.98 -10.42 -5.20
CA ILE A 142 8.96 -10.66 -4.17
C ILE A 142 8.12 -11.88 -4.51
N THR A 143 7.47 -12.43 -3.47
CA THR A 143 6.64 -13.63 -3.56
C THR A 143 5.19 -13.37 -3.15
N SER A 144 4.78 -12.13 -3.21
CA SER A 144 3.46 -11.66 -2.79
C SER A 144 2.34 -12.17 -3.71
N TYR A 145 1.14 -12.30 -3.15
CA TYR A 145 -0.07 -12.44 -3.93
C TYR A 145 -0.73 -11.06 -4.08
N VAL A 146 -0.87 -10.60 -5.31
CA VAL A 146 -1.57 -9.33 -5.63
C VAL A 146 -3.06 -9.63 -5.76
N ILE A 147 -3.91 -8.83 -5.14
CA ILE A 147 -5.36 -9.01 -5.16
C ILE A 147 -6.07 -7.67 -5.30
N SER A 148 -7.07 -7.63 -6.17
CA SER A 148 -7.99 -6.50 -6.33
C SER A 148 -9.44 -6.94 -6.02
N ASP A 149 -9.66 -7.45 -4.81
CA ASP A 149 -10.89 -8.14 -4.38
C ASP A 149 -11.94 -7.24 -3.70
N HIS A 150 -11.81 -5.92 -3.80
CA HIS A 150 -12.78 -5.02 -3.16
C HIS A 150 -13.89 -4.62 -4.14
N ILE A 151 -15.14 -4.74 -3.70
CA ILE A 151 -16.36 -4.47 -4.50
C ILE A 151 -16.40 -3.08 -5.15
N LEU A 152 -15.63 -2.13 -4.64
CA LEU A 152 -15.53 -0.77 -5.20
C LEU A 152 -14.27 -0.57 -6.05
N ASN A 153 -13.51 -1.63 -6.32
CA ASN A 153 -12.33 -1.52 -7.17
C ASN A 153 -12.74 -1.32 -8.62
N LEU A 154 -11.98 -0.47 -9.31
CA LEU A 154 -12.17 -0.20 -10.73
C LEU A 154 -11.77 -1.39 -11.60
N PHE A 155 -10.76 -2.16 -11.16
CA PHE A 155 -10.21 -3.33 -11.85
C PHE A 155 -10.22 -4.52 -10.89
N GLU A 156 -11.26 -5.34 -10.96
CA GLU A 156 -11.43 -6.52 -10.08
C GLU A 156 -10.56 -7.71 -10.55
N ASP A 157 -10.19 -7.75 -11.85
CA ASP A 157 -9.46 -8.87 -12.46
C ASP A 157 -7.92 -8.79 -12.25
N VAL A 158 -7.42 -7.80 -11.51
CA VAL A 158 -5.98 -7.70 -11.20
C VAL A 158 -5.66 -8.61 -10.04
N GLU A 159 -5.26 -9.84 -10.37
CA GLU A 159 -4.97 -10.89 -9.39
C GLU A 159 -3.83 -11.78 -9.90
N GLY A 160 -2.90 -12.16 -9.01
CA GLY A 160 -1.85 -13.09 -9.37
C GLY A 160 -0.78 -13.29 -8.29
N LYS A 161 -0.12 -14.44 -8.39
CA LYS A 161 1.02 -14.82 -7.54
C LYS A 161 2.34 -14.41 -8.20
N LEU A 162 3.10 -13.58 -7.52
CA LEU A 162 4.42 -13.17 -8.02
C LEU A 162 5.51 -14.19 -7.63
N PRO A 163 6.50 -14.39 -8.51
CA PRO A 163 6.67 -13.77 -9.83
C PRO A 163 5.96 -14.50 -10.98
N GLN A 164 5.25 -15.61 -10.71
CA GLN A 164 4.76 -16.56 -11.72
C GLN A 164 3.76 -15.93 -12.68
N ASP A 165 2.84 -15.10 -12.17
CA ASP A 165 1.70 -14.54 -12.90
C ASP A 165 1.91 -13.06 -13.27
N LYS A 166 3.19 -12.65 -13.40
CA LYS A 166 3.52 -11.24 -13.66
C LYS A 166 3.30 -10.79 -15.10
N GLU A 167 3.23 -11.75 -16.06
CA GLU A 167 3.10 -11.49 -17.51
C GLU A 167 1.66 -11.24 -17.94
#